data_15496f7b1f784a29762ba56d3d70e6ad
#
_entry.id   15496f7b1f784a29762ba56d3d70e6ad
#
_cell.length_a   1.000
_cell.length_b   1.000
_cell.length_c   1.000
_cell.angle_alpha   90.00
_cell.angle_beta   90.00
_cell.angle_gamma   90.00
#
_symmetry.space_group_name_H-M   'P 1'
#
loop_
_entity.id
_entity.type
_entity.pdbx_description
1 polymer ?
#
loop_
_entity_poly.entity_id
_entity_poly.type
_entity_poly.pdbx_seq_one_letter_code
_entity_poly.pdbx_strand_id
1 'polypeptide(L)'
;MGNLISFMKEVANGLRESGNYGTAHIYRSSMSAVISFHGSDKLPFRKVTQEFLKSFESYLRGRNCSWNTVSTYMRTLRAVYNRAVDRHIAPYVPH
;
A
#
# COMPACT_ATOMS: atom_id res chain seq x y z
N MET A 1 0.00 -0.37 17.32
CA MET A 1 0.54 -0.26 16.67
C MET A 1 0.48 -0.38 15.26
N GLY A 2 1.34 -0.60 14.48
CA GLY A 2 1.44 -0.32 13.09
C GLY A 2 0.55 -1.19 12.22
N ASN A 3 -0.39 -0.58 11.55
CA ASN A 3 -1.28 -1.22 10.58
C ASN A 3 -1.09 -0.47 9.25
N LEU A 4 -0.72 -1.20 8.20
CA LEU A 4 -0.46 -0.59 6.90
C LEU A 4 -1.68 0.14 6.36
N ILE A 5 -2.87 -0.46 6.47
CA ILE A 5 -4.10 0.12 5.93
C ILE A 5 -4.41 1.46 6.61
N SER A 6 -4.36 1.48 7.94
CA SER A 6 -4.60 2.72 8.69
C SER A 6 -3.62 3.81 8.31
N PHE A 7 -2.36 3.44 8.14
CA PHE A 7 -1.33 4.39 7.76
C PHE A 7 -1.53 4.91 6.34
N MET A 8 -1.90 4.03 5.41
CA MET A 8 -2.21 4.45 4.04
C MET A 8 -3.38 5.43 4.00
N LYS A 9 -4.40 5.17 4.80
CA LYS A 9 -5.56 6.04 4.89
C LYS A 9 -5.15 7.41 5.40
N GLU A 10 -4.31 7.45 6.42
CA GLU A 10 -3.81 8.70 6.98
C GLU A 10 -3.01 9.49 5.95
N VAL A 11 -2.11 8.82 5.23
CA VAL A 11 -1.31 9.46 4.20
C VAL A 11 -2.19 9.99 3.07
N ALA A 12 -3.18 9.19 2.64
CA ALA A 12 -4.10 9.61 1.59
C ALA A 12 -4.90 10.84 2.00
N ASN A 13 -5.36 10.87 3.25
CA ASN A 13 -6.11 12.01 3.76
C ASN A 13 -5.24 13.27 3.79
N GLY A 14 -3.98 13.14 4.22
CA GLY A 14 -3.05 14.26 4.23
C GLY A 14 -2.77 14.80 2.84
N LEU A 15 -2.63 13.91 1.86
CA LEU A 15 -2.43 14.31 0.46
C LEU A 15 -3.65 15.07 -0.06
N ARG A 16 -4.84 14.60 0.28
CA ARG A 16 -6.06 15.27 -0.14
C ARG A 16 -6.17 16.66 0.47
N GLU A 17 -5.86 16.78 1.76
CA GLU A 17 -5.92 18.04 2.46
C GLU A 17 -4.94 19.06 1.91
N SER A 18 -3.80 18.59 1.39
CA SER A 18 -2.81 19.48 0.81
C SER A 18 -3.05 19.77 -0.67
N GLY A 19 -4.17 19.28 -1.23
CA GLY A 19 -4.54 19.56 -2.61
C GLY A 19 -3.99 18.56 -3.62
N ASN A 20 -3.34 17.48 -3.18
CA ASN A 20 -2.79 16.45 -4.07
C ASN A 20 -3.84 15.38 -4.34
N TYR A 21 -4.94 15.78 -4.96
CA TYR A 21 -6.10 14.90 -5.14
C TYR A 21 -5.81 13.67 -6.00
N GLY A 22 -5.05 13.85 -7.06
CA GLY A 22 -4.73 12.73 -7.95
C GLY A 22 -3.92 11.66 -7.25
N THR A 23 -2.89 12.07 -6.51
CA THR A 23 -2.05 11.15 -5.76
C THR A 23 -2.85 10.49 -4.64
N ALA A 24 -3.69 11.26 -3.95
CA ALA A 24 -4.55 10.73 -2.91
C ALA A 24 -5.48 9.64 -3.46
N HIS A 25 -6.01 9.84 -4.67
CA HIS A 25 -6.87 8.85 -5.31
C HIS A 25 -6.12 7.55 -5.58
N ILE A 26 -4.88 7.66 -6.07
CA ILE A 26 -4.05 6.48 -6.32
C ILE A 26 -3.80 5.71 -5.02
N TYR A 27 -3.51 6.41 -3.94
CA TYR A 27 -3.29 5.78 -2.63
C TYR A 27 -4.55 5.07 -2.14
N ARG A 28 -5.72 5.69 -2.31
CA ARG A 28 -6.98 5.07 -1.92
C ARG A 28 -7.31 3.85 -2.76
N SER A 29 -7.06 3.92 -4.06
CA SER A 29 -7.29 2.78 -4.96
C SER A 29 -6.37 1.63 -4.61
N SER A 30 -5.10 1.92 -4.34
CA SER A 30 -4.13 0.90 -3.92
C SER A 30 -4.56 0.27 -2.60
N MET A 31 -5.02 1.08 -1.65
CA MET A 31 -5.49 0.59 -0.35
C MET A 31 -6.67 -0.36 -0.52
N SER A 32 -7.64 0.02 -1.36
CA SER A 32 -8.81 -0.83 -1.63
C SER A 32 -8.40 -2.17 -2.22
N ALA A 33 -7.43 -2.16 -3.13
CA ALA A 33 -6.93 -3.39 -3.74
C ALA A 33 -6.27 -4.28 -2.70
N VAL A 34 -5.49 -3.70 -1.79
CA VAL A 34 -4.82 -4.46 -0.72
C VAL A 34 -5.86 -5.06 0.22
N ILE A 35 -6.88 -4.30 0.58
CA ILE A 35 -7.96 -4.79 1.45
C ILE A 35 -8.67 -5.98 0.78
N SER A 36 -8.99 -5.86 -0.50
CA SER A 36 -9.64 -6.94 -1.24
C SER A 36 -8.78 -8.19 -1.29
N PHE A 37 -7.48 -8.01 -1.51
CA PHE A 37 -6.56 -9.14 -1.56
C PHE A 37 -6.39 -9.80 -0.20
N HIS A 38 -6.18 -8.99 0.82
CA HIS A 38 -5.93 -9.50 2.18
C HIS A 38 -7.21 -10.03 2.85
N GLY A 39 -8.35 -9.46 2.47
CA GLY A 39 -9.63 -9.86 3.04
C GLY A 39 -9.99 -9.13 4.34
N SER A 40 -9.19 -8.14 4.72
CA SER A 40 -9.40 -7.42 5.99
C SER A 40 -8.69 -6.08 5.91
N ASP A 41 -9.17 -5.11 6.68
CA ASP A 41 -8.50 -3.82 6.83
C ASP A 41 -7.45 -3.84 7.95
N LYS A 42 -7.18 -5.02 8.50
CA LYS A 42 -6.17 -5.20 9.55
C LYS A 42 -4.97 -5.91 8.96
N LEU A 43 -3.94 -5.14 8.65
CA LEU A 43 -2.72 -5.66 8.05
C LEU A 43 -1.51 -5.09 8.80
N PRO A 44 -0.99 -5.83 9.80
CA PRO A 44 0.20 -5.38 10.52
C PRO A 44 1.39 -5.24 9.58
N PHE A 45 2.24 -4.26 9.82
CA PHE A 45 3.41 -4.04 8.96
C PHE A 45 4.29 -5.28 8.86
N ARG A 46 4.41 -6.06 9.95
CA ARG A 46 5.26 -7.26 9.94
C ARG A 46 4.81 -8.32 8.93
N LYS A 47 3.55 -8.25 8.48
CA LYS A 47 3.03 -9.19 7.49
C LYS A 47 3.27 -8.74 6.06
N VAL A 48 3.76 -7.51 5.89
CA VAL A 48 4.06 -6.97 4.57
C VAL A 48 5.49 -7.40 4.21
N THR A 49 5.62 -8.63 3.77
CA THR A 49 6.90 -9.24 3.41
C THR A 49 7.08 -9.23 1.91
N GLN A 50 8.26 -9.65 1.44
CA GLN A 50 8.49 -9.82 0.00
C GLN A 50 7.51 -10.83 -0.59
N GLU A 51 7.21 -11.89 0.15
CA GLU A 51 6.24 -12.88 -0.28
C GLU A 51 4.85 -12.28 -0.41
N PHE A 52 4.45 -11.45 0.56
CA PHE A 52 3.17 -10.75 0.50
C PHE A 52 3.10 -9.89 -0.76
N LEU A 53 4.16 -9.13 -1.04
CA LEU A 53 4.20 -8.26 -2.21
C LEU A 53 4.12 -9.03 -3.51
N LYS A 54 4.83 -10.16 -3.61
CA LYS A 54 4.76 -11.00 -4.80
C LYS A 54 3.37 -11.59 -5.01
N SER A 55 2.75 -12.03 -3.92
CA SER A 55 1.39 -12.59 -3.98
C SER A 55 0.38 -11.54 -4.39
N PHE A 56 0.54 -10.32 -3.87
CA PHE A 56 -0.34 -9.21 -4.23
C PHE A 56 -0.19 -8.86 -5.70
N GLU A 57 1.03 -8.84 -6.21
CA GLU A 57 1.28 -8.59 -7.63
C GLU A 57 0.60 -9.64 -8.50
N SER A 58 0.73 -10.92 -8.13
CA SER A 58 0.08 -12.02 -8.86
C SER A 58 -1.44 -11.88 -8.82
N TYR A 59 -1.98 -11.47 -7.67
CA TYR A 59 -3.41 -11.23 -7.53
C TYR A 59 -3.90 -10.15 -8.50
N LEU A 60 -3.16 -9.05 -8.58
CA LEU A 60 -3.53 -7.97 -9.49
C LEU A 60 -3.49 -8.41 -10.94
N ARG A 61 -2.47 -9.17 -11.32
CA ARG A 61 -2.37 -9.70 -12.68
C ARG A 61 -3.52 -10.65 -13.00
N GLY A 62 -3.91 -11.46 -12.02
CA GLY A 62 -5.02 -12.40 -12.19
C GLY A 62 -6.37 -11.70 -12.35
N ARG A 63 -6.47 -10.45 -11.96
CA ARG A 63 -7.68 -9.65 -12.12
C ARG A 63 -7.66 -8.83 -13.41
N ASN A 64 -6.76 -9.14 -14.31
CA ASN A 64 -6.64 -8.45 -15.60
C ASN A 64 -6.33 -6.95 -15.45
N CYS A 65 -5.64 -6.58 -14.39
CA CYS A 65 -5.14 -5.21 -14.25
C CYS A 65 -4.07 -4.97 -15.31
N SER A 66 -4.06 -3.77 -15.88
CA SER A 66 -3.01 -3.42 -16.83
C SER A 66 -1.66 -3.42 -16.14
N TRP A 67 -0.61 -3.63 -16.91
CA TRP A 67 0.76 -3.59 -16.37
C TRP A 67 1.03 -2.26 -15.65
N ASN A 68 0.54 -1.18 -16.21
CA ASN A 68 0.70 0.14 -15.62
C ASN A 68 0.03 0.25 -14.26
N THR A 69 -1.18 -0.31 -14.12
CA THR A 69 -1.91 -0.33 -12.86
C THR A 69 -1.17 -1.15 -11.80
N VAL A 70 -0.71 -2.34 -12.19
CA VAL A 70 0.06 -3.20 -11.28
C VAL A 70 1.31 -2.47 -10.79
N SER A 71 2.05 -1.88 -11.70
CA SER A 71 3.28 -1.16 -11.38
C SER A 71 3.00 0.01 -10.44
N THR A 72 1.93 0.75 -10.69
CA THR A 72 1.55 1.91 -9.87
C THR A 72 1.21 1.47 -8.45
N TYR A 73 0.41 0.42 -8.30
CA TYR A 73 0.01 -0.06 -6.98
C TYR A 73 1.19 -0.62 -6.20
N MET A 74 2.08 -1.36 -6.87
CA MET A 74 3.27 -1.89 -6.21
C MET A 74 4.19 -0.78 -5.74
N ARG A 75 4.37 0.24 -6.58
CA ARG A 75 5.19 1.39 -6.24
C ARG A 75 4.63 2.17 -5.07
N THR A 76 3.30 2.37 -5.07
CA THR A 76 2.61 3.08 -4.00
C THR A 76 2.76 2.33 -2.67
N LEU A 77 2.62 1.02 -2.71
CA LEU A 77 2.74 0.20 -1.50
C LEU A 77 4.14 0.31 -0.89
N ARG A 78 5.17 0.25 -1.75
CA ARG A 78 6.56 0.40 -1.30
C ARG A 78 6.83 1.79 -0.74
N ALA A 79 6.28 2.81 -1.37
CA ALA A 79 6.46 4.19 -0.91
C ALA A 79 5.83 4.39 0.47
N VAL A 80 4.64 3.85 0.68
CA VAL A 80 3.97 3.92 1.98
C VAL A 80 4.77 3.19 3.04
N TYR A 81 5.24 2.00 2.72
CA TYR A 81 6.02 1.21 3.69
C TYR A 81 7.32 1.94 4.06
N ASN A 82 8.03 2.48 3.08
CA ASN A 82 9.26 3.24 3.35
C ASN A 82 8.99 4.47 4.21
N ARG A 83 7.87 5.13 3.98
CA ARG A 83 7.48 6.27 4.79
C ARG A 83 7.23 5.87 6.24
N ALA A 84 6.62 4.69 6.44
CA ALA A 84 6.39 4.17 7.78
C ALA A 84 7.70 3.80 8.48
N VAL A 85 8.66 3.27 7.73
CA VAL A 85 10.00 2.97 8.27
C VAL A 85 10.68 4.27 8.71
N ASP A 86 10.62 5.31 7.88
CA ASP A 86 11.22 6.60 8.21
C ASP A 86 10.62 7.22 9.47
N ARG A 87 9.36 6.94 9.74
CA ARG A 87 8.69 7.44 10.95
C ARG A 87 8.81 6.48 12.12
N HIS A 88 9.60 5.40 11.98
CA HIS A 88 9.79 4.38 13.02
C HIS A 88 8.49 3.69 13.41
N ILE A 89 7.54 3.60 12.48
CA ILE A 89 6.27 2.90 12.69
C ILE A 89 6.38 1.46 12.21
N ALA A 90 7.18 1.22 11.19
CA ALA A 90 7.37 -0.12 10.61
C ALA A 90 8.84 -0.53 10.72
N PRO A 91 9.11 -1.85 10.83
CA PRO A 91 10.50 -2.33 10.86
C PRO A 91 11.15 -2.20 9.50
N TYR A 92 12.43 -1.86 9.49
CA TYR A 92 13.20 -1.83 8.26
C TYR A 92 13.44 -3.27 7.78
N VAL A 93 13.16 -3.52 6.51
CA VAL A 93 13.39 -4.82 5.90
C VAL A 93 14.40 -4.65 4.78
N PRO A 94 15.63 -5.13 4.96
CA PRO A 94 16.63 -5.03 3.89
C PRO A 94 16.25 -5.93 2.72
N HIS A 95 16.61 -5.49 1.54
CA HIS A 95 16.33 -6.24 0.31
C HIS A 95 17.50 -7.11 -0.08
#